data_c62512a6a63ed9b03084ec0a5ca48a06
#
_entry.id   c62512a6a63ed9b03084ec0a5ca48a06
#
_cell.length_a   1.000
_cell.length_b   1.000
_cell.length_c   1.000
_cell.angle_alpha   90.00
_cell.angle_beta   90.00
_cell.angle_gamma   90.00
#
_symmetry.space_group_name_H-M   'P 1'
#
loop_
_entity.id
_entity.type
_entity.pdbx_description
1 polymer ?
#
loop_
_entity_poly.entity_id
_entity_poly.type
_entity_poly.pdbx_seq_one_letter_code
_entity_poly.pdbx_strand_id
1 'polypeptide(L)'
;QKEFQQFFPKLGWVEHDAEEIWITQKNTIINVLKAHEIKASDIEAIGITNQRETTIIWNKKTGKPIHKAIVWQDRRTADYCETLKLKGLESLIQQKTGLLIDAYFSASKIKWLLDHVEGTRALAEAGDLAFGTVDSWLLWNLTQGEVHATDVSNASRTMLYNIHEMQWDKELLALFDIPEI
;
A
#
# COMPACT_ATOMS: atom_id res chain seq x y z
N GLN A 1 6.39 -17.39 -14.25
CA GLN A 1 5.39 -16.32 -14.32
C GLN A 1 4.00 -16.90 -14.08
N LYS A 2 3.18 -16.19 -13.30
CA LYS A 2 1.78 -16.52 -13.06
C LYS A 2 0.98 -15.23 -12.96
N GLU A 3 -0.12 -15.14 -13.70
CA GLU A 3 -1.06 -14.04 -13.64
C GLU A 3 -1.98 -14.19 -12.44
N PHE A 4 -2.53 -13.07 -11.94
CA PHE A 4 -3.57 -13.01 -10.94
C PHE A 4 -4.71 -12.11 -11.41
N GLN A 5 -5.88 -12.26 -10.80
CA GLN A 5 -7.09 -11.60 -11.27
C GLN A 5 -7.11 -10.12 -10.97
N GLN A 6 -7.55 -9.32 -11.94
CA GLN A 6 -7.88 -7.91 -11.78
C GLN A 6 -9.39 -7.74 -11.75
N PHE A 7 -9.89 -6.92 -10.81
CA PHE A 7 -11.31 -6.66 -10.62
C PHE A 7 -11.65 -5.22 -10.98
N PHE A 8 -12.81 -5.02 -11.60
CA PHE A 8 -13.35 -3.73 -12.00
C PHE A 8 -14.77 -3.57 -11.43
N PRO A 9 -14.94 -3.32 -10.10
CA PRO A 9 -16.26 -3.32 -9.46
C PRO A 9 -17.19 -2.22 -9.96
N LYS A 10 -16.62 -1.08 -10.36
CA LYS A 10 -17.32 0.09 -10.91
C LYS A 10 -16.46 0.77 -11.97
N LEU A 11 -17.04 1.68 -12.74
CA LEU A 11 -16.30 2.50 -13.70
C LEU A 11 -15.15 3.26 -13.00
N GLY A 12 -13.94 3.11 -13.50
CA GLY A 12 -12.74 3.74 -12.93
C GLY A 12 -12.19 3.07 -11.65
N TRP A 13 -12.81 2.00 -11.16
CA TRP A 13 -12.30 1.24 -10.02
C TRP A 13 -11.47 0.06 -10.48
N VAL A 14 -10.32 -0.13 -9.85
CA VAL A 14 -9.39 -1.23 -10.16
C VAL A 14 -8.88 -1.84 -8.86
N GLU A 15 -9.09 -3.13 -8.70
CA GLU A 15 -8.72 -3.85 -7.48
C GLU A 15 -7.98 -5.15 -7.78
N HIS A 16 -7.08 -5.52 -6.87
CA HIS A 16 -6.44 -6.83 -6.82
C HIS A 16 -6.75 -7.52 -5.48
N ASP A 17 -6.73 -8.85 -5.48
CA ASP A 17 -6.76 -9.61 -4.25
C ASP A 17 -5.34 -9.71 -3.67
N ALA A 18 -5.12 -9.13 -2.49
CA ALA A 18 -3.81 -9.11 -1.86
C ALA A 18 -3.34 -10.51 -1.43
N GLU A 19 -4.28 -11.38 -1.02
CA GLU A 19 -3.94 -12.77 -0.70
C GLU A 19 -3.54 -13.53 -1.96
N GLU A 20 -4.21 -13.31 -3.10
CA GLU A 20 -3.83 -13.92 -4.37
C GLU A 20 -2.44 -13.44 -4.83
N ILE A 21 -2.12 -12.14 -4.67
CA ILE A 21 -0.76 -11.63 -4.92
C ILE A 21 0.27 -12.42 -4.11
N TRP A 22 0.05 -12.58 -2.80
CA TRP A 22 0.94 -13.34 -1.94
C TRP A 22 1.08 -14.81 -2.37
N ILE A 23 -0.05 -15.49 -2.55
CA ILE A 23 -0.08 -16.92 -2.91
C ILE A 23 0.62 -17.17 -4.24
N THR A 24 0.41 -16.33 -5.24
CA THR A 24 1.07 -16.48 -6.55
C THR A 24 2.58 -16.25 -6.45
N GLN A 25 3.05 -15.27 -5.70
CA GLN A 25 4.48 -15.04 -5.45
C GLN A 25 5.11 -16.22 -4.70
N LYS A 26 4.52 -16.63 -3.58
CA LYS A 26 4.98 -17.79 -2.79
C LYS A 26 5.10 -19.05 -3.65
N ASN A 27 4.06 -19.36 -4.43
CA ASN A 27 4.06 -20.56 -5.29
C ASN A 27 5.10 -20.47 -6.40
N THR A 28 5.32 -19.28 -6.96
CA THR A 28 6.36 -19.07 -7.98
C THR A 28 7.75 -19.32 -7.40
N ILE A 29 8.04 -18.81 -6.19
CA ILE A 29 9.29 -19.06 -5.49
C ILE A 29 9.48 -20.56 -5.25
N ILE A 30 8.48 -21.23 -4.66
CA ILE A 30 8.57 -22.68 -4.36
C ILE A 30 8.79 -23.50 -5.64
N ASN A 31 8.08 -23.17 -6.72
CA ASN A 31 8.18 -23.91 -7.97
C ASN A 31 9.56 -23.74 -8.64
N VAL A 32 10.13 -22.53 -8.59
CA VAL A 32 11.49 -22.29 -9.13
C VAL A 32 12.53 -23.06 -8.33
N LEU A 33 12.48 -23.00 -6.99
CA LEU A 33 13.42 -23.74 -6.13
C LEU A 33 13.34 -25.25 -6.39
N LYS A 34 12.13 -25.80 -6.48
CA LYS A 34 11.92 -27.24 -6.77
C LYS A 34 12.40 -27.62 -8.16
N ALA A 35 12.10 -26.83 -9.19
CA ALA A 35 12.47 -27.13 -10.57
C ALA A 35 13.99 -27.18 -10.80
N HIS A 36 14.76 -26.47 -9.97
CA HIS A 36 16.22 -26.39 -10.07
C HIS A 36 16.93 -27.09 -8.91
N GLU A 37 16.21 -27.84 -8.06
CA GLU A 37 16.76 -28.56 -6.90
C GLU A 37 17.55 -27.65 -5.92
N ILE A 38 17.18 -26.35 -5.85
CA ILE A 38 17.81 -25.37 -4.98
C ILE A 38 17.17 -25.45 -3.60
N LYS A 39 17.99 -25.51 -2.55
CA LYS A 39 17.52 -25.45 -1.16
C LYS A 39 17.31 -23.99 -0.74
N ALA A 40 16.34 -23.73 0.11
CA ALA A 40 16.12 -22.39 0.66
C ALA A 40 17.36 -21.84 1.39
N SER A 41 18.16 -22.72 2.00
CA SER A 41 19.44 -22.38 2.65
C SER A 41 20.54 -21.88 1.69
N ASP A 42 20.36 -22.10 0.40
CA ASP A 42 21.33 -21.68 -0.62
C ASP A 42 21.02 -20.26 -1.15
N ILE A 43 19.90 -19.67 -0.68
CA ILE A 43 19.49 -18.31 -1.03
C ILE A 43 20.02 -17.33 0.01
N GLU A 44 20.89 -16.43 -0.40
CA GLU A 44 21.50 -15.44 0.50
C GLU A 44 20.63 -14.19 0.70
N ALA A 45 19.82 -13.80 -0.30
CA ALA A 45 18.99 -12.60 -0.25
C ALA A 45 17.79 -12.69 -1.19
N ILE A 46 16.75 -11.90 -0.89
CA ILE A 46 15.58 -11.71 -1.74
C ILE A 46 15.46 -10.22 -2.08
N GLY A 47 15.45 -9.89 -3.37
CA GLY A 47 15.09 -8.57 -3.86
C GLY A 47 13.60 -8.51 -4.22
N ILE A 48 12.89 -7.48 -3.74
CA ILE A 48 11.46 -7.30 -4.02
C ILE A 48 11.29 -6.09 -4.93
N THR A 49 10.66 -6.31 -6.09
CA THR A 49 10.15 -5.23 -6.96
C THR A 49 8.72 -4.91 -6.58
N ASN A 50 8.40 -3.62 -6.45
CA ASN A 50 7.09 -3.18 -6.01
C ASN A 50 6.10 -2.97 -7.18
N GLN A 51 4.82 -3.02 -6.85
CA GLN A 51 3.75 -2.32 -7.56
C GLN A 51 3.40 -1.10 -6.72
N ARG A 52 4.16 -0.01 -6.94
CA ARG A 52 4.05 1.22 -6.14
C ARG A 52 2.63 1.78 -6.19
N GLU A 53 2.28 2.59 -5.19
CA GLU A 53 1.01 3.29 -5.02
C GLU A 53 -0.22 2.37 -4.85
N THR A 54 -0.14 1.09 -5.20
CA THR A 54 -1.19 0.10 -4.92
C THR A 54 -1.31 -0.08 -3.42
N THR A 55 -2.48 0.23 -2.88
CA THR A 55 -2.71 0.38 -1.45
C THR A 55 -3.32 -0.88 -0.86
N ILE A 56 -2.66 -1.43 0.15
CA ILE A 56 -3.13 -2.57 0.94
C ILE A 56 -3.16 -2.17 2.40
N ILE A 57 -4.27 -2.44 3.08
CA ILE A 57 -4.39 -2.32 4.54
C ILE A 57 -4.77 -3.68 5.09
N TRP A 58 -4.10 -4.10 6.16
CA TRP A 58 -4.38 -5.39 6.80
C TRP A 58 -4.38 -5.27 8.33
N ASN A 59 -5.09 -6.18 8.97
CA ASN A 59 -5.10 -6.29 10.42
C ASN A 59 -3.83 -7.01 10.90
N LYS A 60 -3.05 -6.37 11.76
CA LYS A 60 -1.77 -6.91 12.29
C LYS A 60 -1.95 -8.20 13.11
N LYS A 61 -3.10 -8.36 13.79
CA LYS A 61 -3.38 -9.52 14.64
C LYS A 61 -3.79 -10.76 13.82
N THR A 62 -4.53 -10.54 12.72
CA THR A 62 -5.05 -11.65 11.90
C THR A 62 -4.24 -11.90 10.65
N GLY A 63 -3.39 -10.95 10.25
CA GLY A 63 -2.66 -10.94 8.98
C GLY A 63 -3.56 -10.79 7.74
N LYS A 64 -4.86 -10.48 7.92
CA LYS A 64 -5.81 -10.43 6.80
C LYS A 64 -6.02 -9.01 6.28
N PRO A 65 -6.04 -8.82 4.94
CA PRO A 65 -6.46 -7.56 4.34
C PRO A 65 -7.90 -7.21 4.75
N ILE A 66 -8.14 -5.93 5.02
CA ILE A 66 -9.49 -5.42 5.36
C ILE A 66 -10.37 -5.23 4.12
N HIS A 67 -9.75 -5.12 2.97
CA HIS A 67 -10.37 -4.88 1.67
C HIS A 67 -9.43 -5.39 0.56
N LYS A 68 -9.91 -5.54 -0.67
CA LYS A 68 -9.03 -5.73 -1.83
C LYS A 68 -8.06 -4.58 -1.98
N ALA A 69 -6.86 -4.85 -2.48
CA ALA A 69 -5.87 -3.83 -2.79
C ALA A 69 -6.42 -2.84 -3.81
N ILE A 70 -6.38 -1.54 -3.52
CA ILE A 70 -6.76 -0.50 -4.48
C ILE A 70 -5.56 -0.18 -5.35
N VAL A 71 -5.68 -0.45 -6.65
CA VAL A 71 -4.59 -0.36 -7.61
C VAL A 71 -4.26 1.10 -7.94
N TRP A 72 -3.03 1.39 -8.33
CA TRP A 72 -2.56 2.72 -8.72
C TRP A 72 -3.38 3.37 -9.85
N GLN A 73 -3.99 2.58 -10.73
CA GLN A 73 -4.87 3.04 -11.83
C GLN A 73 -6.27 3.47 -11.36
N ASP A 74 -6.64 3.12 -10.13
CA ASP A 74 -7.98 3.39 -9.59
C ASP A 74 -8.27 4.88 -9.46
N ARG A 75 -9.47 5.30 -9.85
CA ARG A 75 -9.90 6.70 -9.87
C ARG A 75 -10.99 7.03 -8.86
N ARG A 76 -11.34 6.10 -7.93
CA ARG A 76 -12.43 6.32 -6.95
C ARG A 76 -12.25 7.53 -6.05
N THR A 77 -11.01 7.98 -5.87
CA THR A 77 -10.67 9.12 -5.01
C THR A 77 -10.38 10.41 -5.80
N ALA A 78 -10.65 10.42 -7.12
CA ALA A 78 -10.36 11.58 -7.97
C ALA A 78 -11.10 12.85 -7.50
N ASP A 79 -12.38 12.74 -7.16
CA ASP A 79 -13.19 13.87 -6.70
C ASP A 79 -12.66 14.43 -5.36
N TYR A 80 -12.21 13.56 -4.45
CA TYR A 80 -11.56 14.01 -3.22
C TYR A 80 -10.26 14.76 -3.52
N CYS A 81 -9.45 14.28 -4.45
CA CYS A 81 -8.23 14.98 -4.87
C CYS A 81 -8.56 16.38 -5.44
N GLU A 82 -9.62 16.52 -6.24
CA GLU A 82 -10.06 17.83 -6.72
C GLU A 82 -10.48 18.76 -5.58
N THR A 83 -11.14 18.25 -4.53
CA THR A 83 -11.47 19.08 -3.35
C THR A 83 -10.22 19.62 -2.63
N LEU A 84 -9.13 18.85 -2.59
CA LEU A 84 -7.86 19.30 -2.02
C LEU A 84 -7.20 20.40 -2.87
N LYS A 85 -7.25 20.27 -4.19
CA LYS A 85 -6.76 21.31 -5.12
C LYS A 85 -7.56 22.61 -4.97
N LEU A 86 -8.88 22.53 -4.91
CA LEU A 86 -9.75 23.69 -4.70
C LEU A 86 -9.48 24.39 -3.35
N LYS A 87 -8.99 23.67 -2.35
CA LYS A 87 -8.52 24.24 -1.06
C LYS A 87 -7.12 24.85 -1.14
N GLY A 88 -6.46 24.83 -2.29
CA GLY A 88 -5.13 25.42 -2.49
C GLY A 88 -3.98 24.63 -1.86
N LEU A 89 -4.14 23.32 -1.64
CA LEU A 89 -3.18 22.47 -0.93
C LEU A 89 -2.05 21.92 -1.82
N GLU A 90 -2.06 22.25 -3.12
CA GLU A 90 -1.07 21.73 -4.09
C GLU A 90 0.37 22.10 -3.71
N SER A 91 0.61 23.37 -3.36
CA SER A 91 1.96 23.84 -2.98
C SER A 91 2.49 23.13 -1.74
N LEU A 92 1.65 22.92 -0.73
CA LEU A 92 2.04 22.22 0.50
C LEU A 92 2.48 20.80 0.22
N ILE A 93 1.64 20.04 -0.52
CA ILE A 93 1.92 18.65 -0.85
C ILE A 93 3.16 18.55 -1.74
N GLN A 94 3.26 19.39 -2.77
CA GLN A 94 4.40 19.37 -3.69
C GLN A 94 5.71 19.72 -2.98
N GLN A 95 5.73 20.70 -2.09
CA GLN A 95 6.93 21.05 -1.34
C GLN A 95 7.43 19.91 -0.45
N LYS A 96 6.54 19.19 0.23
CA LYS A 96 6.91 18.12 1.14
C LYS A 96 7.23 16.80 0.45
N THR A 97 6.55 16.49 -0.65
CA THR A 97 6.59 15.17 -1.29
C THR A 97 7.16 15.15 -2.70
N GLY A 98 7.26 16.32 -3.36
CA GLY A 98 7.57 16.41 -4.78
C GLY A 98 6.44 15.96 -5.71
N LEU A 99 5.27 15.58 -5.17
CA LEU A 99 4.16 15.00 -5.92
C LEU A 99 3.06 16.03 -6.19
N LEU A 100 2.29 15.79 -7.23
CA LEU A 100 1.01 16.46 -7.49
C LEU A 100 -0.11 15.78 -6.68
N ILE A 101 -1.23 16.49 -6.46
CA ILE A 101 -2.43 15.87 -5.88
C ILE A 101 -3.11 15.02 -6.95
N ASP A 102 -3.07 13.72 -6.81
CA ASP A 102 -3.76 12.79 -7.73
C ASP A 102 -4.18 11.49 -7.01
N ALA A 103 -5.29 10.90 -7.48
CA ALA A 103 -5.77 9.60 -7.04
C ALA A 103 -4.79 8.45 -7.30
N TYR A 104 -3.78 8.69 -8.12
CA TYR A 104 -2.69 7.76 -8.39
C TYR A 104 -1.96 7.31 -7.10
N PHE A 105 -1.69 8.25 -6.18
CA PHE A 105 -0.90 8.02 -4.97
C PHE A 105 -1.71 7.40 -3.82
N SER A 106 -1.02 6.86 -2.81
CA SER A 106 -1.65 6.02 -1.79
C SER A 106 -2.54 6.77 -0.80
N ALA A 107 -2.18 8.00 -0.40
CA ALA A 107 -2.84 8.72 0.71
C ALA A 107 -4.37 8.80 0.57
N SER A 108 -4.86 9.20 -0.59
CA SER A 108 -6.31 9.30 -0.84
C SER A 108 -7.02 7.94 -0.77
N LYS A 109 -6.36 6.85 -1.18
CA LYS A 109 -6.89 5.49 -1.11
C LYS A 109 -6.94 4.97 0.32
N ILE A 110 -5.92 5.27 1.14
CA ILE A 110 -5.92 4.95 2.58
C ILE A 110 -7.10 5.65 3.26
N LYS A 111 -7.24 6.97 3.06
CA LYS A 111 -8.39 7.71 3.59
C LYS A 111 -9.71 7.09 3.17
N TRP A 112 -9.86 6.77 1.88
CA TRP A 112 -11.08 6.15 1.37
C TRP A 112 -11.38 4.83 2.08
N LEU A 113 -10.39 3.97 2.28
CA LEU A 113 -10.56 2.69 2.98
C LEU A 113 -11.00 2.89 4.43
N LEU A 114 -10.38 3.85 5.14
CA LEU A 114 -10.72 4.15 6.53
C LEU A 114 -12.14 4.73 6.67
N ASP A 115 -12.63 5.44 5.67
CA ASP A 115 -13.95 6.09 5.70
C ASP A 115 -15.08 5.16 5.22
N HIS A 116 -14.81 4.18 4.35
CA HIS A 116 -15.85 3.41 3.66
C HIS A 116 -15.90 1.92 4.02
N VAL A 117 -14.85 1.39 4.65
CA VAL A 117 -14.86 0.01 5.13
C VAL A 117 -15.22 -0.01 6.61
N GLU A 118 -16.33 -0.68 6.93
CA GLU A 118 -16.90 -0.70 8.27
C GLU A 118 -15.89 -1.17 9.33
N GLY A 119 -15.82 -0.45 10.45
CA GLY A 119 -14.97 -0.77 11.60
C GLY A 119 -13.49 -0.45 11.43
N THR A 120 -13.02 -0.09 10.23
CA THR A 120 -11.59 0.12 9.98
C THR A 120 -11.03 1.35 10.68
N ARG A 121 -11.80 2.43 10.79
CA ARG A 121 -11.38 3.65 11.50
C ARG A 121 -11.01 3.33 12.95
N ALA A 122 -11.87 2.63 13.67
CA ALA A 122 -11.61 2.25 15.07
C ALA A 122 -10.38 1.32 15.19
N LEU A 123 -10.19 0.38 14.26
CA LEU A 123 -9.01 -0.48 14.23
C LEU A 123 -7.73 0.31 13.94
N ALA A 124 -7.79 1.31 13.06
CA ALA A 124 -6.67 2.19 12.78
C ALA A 124 -6.29 3.01 14.00
N GLU A 125 -7.26 3.66 14.66
CA GLU A 125 -7.04 4.44 15.90
C GLU A 125 -6.51 3.59 17.06
N ALA A 126 -6.88 2.30 17.11
CA ALA A 126 -6.34 1.34 18.08
C ALA A 126 -4.92 0.84 17.73
N GLY A 127 -4.35 1.21 16.58
CA GLY A 127 -3.04 0.73 16.14
C GLY A 127 -3.04 -0.71 15.62
N ASP A 128 -4.21 -1.30 15.35
CA ASP A 128 -4.37 -2.69 14.93
C ASP A 128 -4.19 -2.91 13.42
N LEU A 129 -4.12 -1.84 12.64
CA LEU A 129 -3.92 -1.92 11.19
C LEU A 129 -2.48 -1.62 10.79
N ALA A 130 -2.06 -2.20 9.69
CA ALA A 130 -0.86 -1.86 8.96
C ALA A 130 -1.24 -1.45 7.53
N PHE A 131 -0.53 -0.49 6.99
CA PHE A 131 -0.60 -0.06 5.60
C PHE A 131 0.70 -0.41 4.89
N GLY A 132 0.61 -0.75 3.62
CA GLY A 132 1.75 -0.87 2.72
C GLY A 132 1.35 -0.89 1.26
N THR A 133 2.35 -0.75 0.40
CA THR A 133 2.25 -1.15 -0.98
C THR A 133 2.63 -2.64 -1.10
N VAL A 134 2.68 -3.18 -2.32
CA VAL A 134 2.88 -4.63 -2.52
C VAL A 134 4.18 -5.14 -1.91
N ASP A 135 5.25 -4.32 -1.91
CA ASP A 135 6.54 -4.65 -1.27
C ASP A 135 6.39 -4.95 0.23
N SER A 136 5.74 -4.04 0.97
CA SER A 136 5.50 -4.22 2.41
C SER A 136 4.59 -5.41 2.70
N TRP A 137 3.58 -5.63 1.87
CA TRP A 137 2.69 -6.78 1.98
C TRP A 137 3.44 -8.11 1.78
N LEU A 138 4.33 -8.17 0.78
CA LEU A 138 5.16 -9.35 0.54
C LEU A 138 6.16 -9.56 1.67
N LEU A 139 6.82 -8.50 2.15
CA LEU A 139 7.76 -8.57 3.27
C LEU A 139 7.07 -9.07 4.54
N TRP A 140 5.89 -8.51 4.87
CA TRP A 140 5.07 -8.96 6.00
C TRP A 140 4.79 -10.46 5.93
N ASN A 141 4.35 -10.94 4.78
CA ASN A 141 4.02 -12.36 4.61
C ASN A 141 5.27 -13.28 4.60
N LEU A 142 6.37 -12.84 3.98
CA LEU A 142 7.65 -13.58 3.97
C LEU A 142 8.21 -13.73 5.38
N THR A 143 8.03 -12.75 6.24
CA THR A 143 8.50 -12.73 7.63
C THR A 143 7.46 -13.21 8.64
N GLN A 144 6.32 -13.73 8.18
CA GLN A 144 5.22 -14.21 9.03
C GLN A 144 4.72 -13.14 10.02
N GLY A 145 4.73 -11.88 9.61
CA GLY A 145 4.26 -10.75 10.41
C GLY A 145 5.31 -10.10 11.33
N GLU A 146 6.55 -10.55 11.28
CA GLU A 146 7.61 -10.00 12.13
C GLU A 146 8.12 -8.63 11.64
N VAL A 147 8.10 -8.38 10.33
CA VAL A 147 8.65 -7.16 9.75
C VAL A 147 7.57 -6.41 8.95
N HIS A 148 7.33 -5.16 9.36
CA HIS A 148 6.52 -4.19 8.62
C HIS A 148 7.43 -3.01 8.22
N ALA A 149 7.85 -2.98 6.99
CA ALA A 149 8.78 -1.96 6.48
C ALA A 149 8.58 -1.72 4.98
N THR A 150 9.09 -0.60 4.53
CA THR A 150 9.27 -0.23 3.12
C THR A 150 10.58 0.54 2.98
N ASP A 151 10.96 0.91 1.78
CA ASP A 151 12.09 1.80 1.51
C ASP A 151 11.64 3.22 1.17
N VAL A 152 12.60 4.16 1.17
CA VAL A 152 12.34 5.58 0.93
C VAL A 152 11.80 5.87 -0.47
N SER A 153 12.18 5.09 -1.48
CA SER A 153 11.70 5.30 -2.85
C SER A 153 10.25 4.85 -3.02
N ASN A 154 9.82 3.84 -2.28
CA ASN A 154 8.41 3.42 -2.22
C ASN A 154 7.59 4.35 -1.33
N ALA A 155 8.09 4.70 -0.14
CA ALA A 155 7.43 5.63 0.78
C ALA A 155 7.16 6.99 0.14
N SER A 156 8.12 7.52 -0.63
CA SER A 156 7.99 8.81 -1.32
C SER A 156 6.82 8.89 -2.32
N ARG A 157 6.25 7.73 -2.72
CA ARG A 157 5.12 7.65 -3.65
C ARG A 157 3.75 7.60 -2.98
N THR A 158 3.68 7.85 -1.67
CA THR A 158 2.43 7.73 -0.90
C THR A 158 1.65 9.04 -0.76
N MET A 159 2.25 10.21 -1.00
CA MET A 159 1.81 11.56 -0.58
C MET A 159 1.76 11.73 0.96
N LEU A 160 2.44 10.89 1.73
CA LEU A 160 2.50 10.95 3.19
C LEU A 160 3.92 11.10 3.71
N TYR A 161 4.93 10.93 2.83
CA TYR A 161 6.33 10.91 3.18
C TYR A 161 7.02 12.22 2.80
N ASN A 162 7.64 12.86 3.78
CA ASN A 162 8.43 14.07 3.57
C ASN A 162 9.81 13.70 3.03
N ILE A 163 10.09 14.06 1.77
CA ILE A 163 11.33 13.69 1.09
C ILE A 163 12.56 14.50 1.56
N HIS A 164 12.36 15.59 2.29
CA HIS A 164 13.44 16.41 2.84
C HIS A 164 13.83 15.92 4.23
N GLU A 165 12.84 15.56 5.06
CA GLU A 165 13.02 15.07 6.42
C GLU A 165 13.22 13.56 6.49
N MET A 166 12.97 12.85 5.37
CA MET A 166 13.09 11.40 5.24
C MET A 166 12.26 10.63 6.27
N GLN A 167 11.00 11.07 6.50
CA GLN A 167 10.08 10.47 7.45
C GLN A 167 8.62 10.66 7.04
N TRP A 168 7.71 9.93 7.68
CA TRP A 168 6.28 10.17 7.57
C TRP A 168 5.93 11.54 8.11
N ASP A 169 5.18 12.34 7.34
CA ASP A 169 4.87 13.73 7.66
C ASP A 169 3.56 13.84 8.42
N LYS A 170 3.62 14.34 9.66
CA LYS A 170 2.46 14.48 10.54
C LYS A 170 1.38 15.40 10.00
N GLU A 171 1.76 16.47 9.29
CA GLU A 171 0.80 17.40 8.69
C GLU A 171 0.07 16.75 7.52
N LEU A 172 0.79 15.95 6.70
CA LEU A 172 0.17 15.18 5.63
C LEU A 172 -0.73 14.06 6.17
N LEU A 173 -0.30 13.33 7.21
CA LEU A 173 -1.15 12.34 7.87
C LEU A 173 -2.44 12.98 8.40
N ALA A 174 -2.34 14.11 9.09
CA ALA A 174 -3.51 14.86 9.58
C ALA A 174 -4.39 15.38 8.44
N LEU A 175 -3.80 15.88 7.34
CA LEU A 175 -4.53 16.36 6.17
C LEU A 175 -5.40 15.28 5.54
N PHE A 176 -4.91 14.06 5.48
CA PHE A 176 -5.64 12.90 4.96
C PHE A 176 -6.44 12.16 6.04
N ASP A 177 -6.46 12.68 7.28
CA ASP A 177 -7.15 12.06 8.41
C ASP A 177 -6.74 10.60 8.61
N ILE A 178 -5.42 10.35 8.57
CA ILE A 178 -4.78 9.06 8.77
C ILE A 178 -4.11 9.08 10.14
N PRO A 179 -4.44 8.16 11.06
CA PRO A 179 -3.80 8.09 12.37
C PRO A 179 -2.29 7.88 12.27
N GLU A 180 -1.54 8.60 13.11
CA GLU A 180 -0.11 8.35 13.32
C GLU A 180 0.03 7.15 14.28
N ILE A 181 0.56 6.03 13.76
CA ILE A 181 0.71 4.79 14.55
C ILE A 181 2.12 4.24 14.38
#